data_40f04d1dc13d622db4b491d59a70f252
#
_entry.id   40f04d1dc13d622db4b491d59a70f252
#
_cell.length_a   1.000
_cell.length_b   1.000
_cell.length_c   1.000
_cell.angle_alpha   90.00
_cell.angle_beta   90.00
_cell.angle_gamma   90.00
#
_symmetry.space_group_name_H-M   'P 1'
#
loop_
_entity.id
_entity.type
_entity.pdbx_description
1 polymer ?
#
loop_
_entity_poly.entity_id
_entity_poly.type
_entity_poly.pdbx_seq_one_letter_code
_entity_poly.pdbx_strand_id
1 'polypeptide(L)'
;KPVGLVGDLAPVEAAFALKELIEGQGGSVECRTDGAHLPAGNRSGYVGTASIADIDSAGAIMLIGCNPALEAPVLNARIRGAWSRGAKVGVVGEAVDLTYEYFHLGSDRAALDKLVAGDNSDALSRETLVILGQGAIREADGAAVLAKAMAFADHTESKFLVLHSAASRVGAMDVGAVTEGGLAAAMEGADVVYNLGADEIEIGDGAFVIYQGSHGDRGAHRADVILPGAAYTEENGLFVNTEGRPQLALRAGFAPGEAKENWAILRALSGELEAKLPYDSLAQLRQALVKAGPHLA
;
A
#
# COMPACT_ATOMS: atom_id res chain seq x y z
N LYS A 1 4.83 21.12 13.53
CA LYS A 1 3.79 20.18 13.07
C LYS A 1 4.38 18.77 13.08
N PRO A 2 3.85 17.85 13.90
CA PRO A 2 4.29 16.46 13.85
C PRO A 2 3.73 15.76 12.61
N VAL A 3 4.54 14.83 12.05
CA VAL A 3 4.17 13.98 10.91
C VAL A 3 4.53 12.53 11.23
N GLY A 4 3.62 11.61 10.98
CA GLY A 4 3.86 10.17 11.06
C GLY A 4 4.05 9.56 9.67
N LEU A 5 5.09 8.77 9.49
CA LEU A 5 5.34 8.01 8.28
C LEU A 5 5.20 6.52 8.58
N VAL A 6 4.40 5.81 7.80
CA VAL A 6 4.18 4.37 7.94
C VAL A 6 4.95 3.63 6.85
N GLY A 7 5.92 2.83 7.26
CA GLY A 7 6.74 2.02 6.37
C GLY A 7 6.04 0.75 5.86
N ASP A 8 6.69 0.09 4.91
CA ASP A 8 6.11 -0.98 4.09
C ASP A 8 5.75 -2.28 4.83
N LEU A 9 6.29 -2.48 6.04
CA LEU A 9 6.09 -3.71 6.82
C LEU A 9 5.38 -3.48 8.16
N ALA A 10 4.88 -2.25 8.40
CA ALA A 10 4.16 -1.94 9.65
C ALA A 10 2.78 -2.63 9.68
N PRO A 11 2.41 -3.36 10.75
CA PRO A 11 1.07 -3.92 10.87
C PRO A 11 0.00 -2.83 11.04
N VAL A 12 -1.24 -3.16 10.73
CA VAL A 12 -2.37 -2.22 10.79
C VAL A 12 -2.54 -1.63 12.18
N GLU A 13 -2.30 -2.41 13.23
CA GLU A 13 -2.36 -1.97 14.62
C GLU A 13 -1.36 -0.84 14.92
N ALA A 14 -0.13 -0.97 14.41
CA ALA A 14 0.89 0.06 14.60
C ALA A 14 0.58 1.32 13.76
N ALA A 15 0.12 1.16 12.52
CA ALA A 15 -0.31 2.27 11.67
C ALA A 15 -1.49 3.04 12.30
N PHE A 16 -2.47 2.33 12.86
CA PHE A 16 -3.60 2.92 13.56
C PHE A 16 -3.17 3.66 14.82
N ALA A 17 -2.31 3.05 15.66
CA ALA A 17 -1.81 3.68 16.88
C ALA A 17 -0.98 4.95 16.56
N LEU A 18 -0.13 4.90 15.52
CA LEU A 18 0.62 6.07 15.07
C LEU A 18 -0.31 7.19 14.62
N LYS A 19 -1.34 6.84 13.83
CA LYS A 19 -2.33 7.81 13.36
C LYS A 19 -3.01 8.51 14.53
N GLU A 20 -3.58 7.75 15.49
CA GLU A 20 -4.25 8.35 16.63
C GLU A 20 -3.31 9.24 17.47
N LEU A 21 -2.06 8.80 17.65
CA LEU A 21 -1.06 9.58 18.39
C LEU A 21 -0.74 10.90 17.69
N ILE A 22 -0.41 10.87 16.42
CA ILE A 22 0.05 12.03 15.66
C ILE A 22 -1.10 13.01 15.39
N GLU A 23 -2.28 12.52 14.99
CA GLU A 23 -3.45 13.37 14.80
C GLU A 23 -3.94 13.99 16.10
N GLY A 24 -3.84 13.27 17.23
CA GLY A 24 -4.09 13.80 18.57
C GLY A 24 -3.19 14.96 18.97
N GLN A 25 -2.02 15.09 18.35
CA GLN A 25 -1.08 16.20 18.47
C GLN A 25 -1.24 17.27 17.37
N GLY A 26 -2.31 17.21 16.58
CA GLY A 26 -2.57 18.15 15.48
C GLY A 26 -1.68 17.92 14.24
N GLY A 27 -1.12 16.73 14.11
CA GLY A 27 -0.28 16.33 12.97
C GLY A 27 -1.03 15.59 11.89
N SER A 28 -0.27 15.03 10.95
CA SER A 28 -0.75 14.24 9.81
C SER A 28 0.05 12.95 9.65
N VAL A 29 -0.56 11.92 9.04
CA VAL A 29 0.09 10.63 8.83
C VAL A 29 0.02 10.23 7.36
N GLU A 30 1.09 9.61 6.84
CA GLU A 30 1.16 9.18 5.45
C GLU A 30 1.82 7.80 5.32
N CYS A 31 1.18 6.91 4.56
CA CYS A 31 1.70 5.57 4.27
C CYS A 31 2.17 5.39 2.81
N ARG A 32 1.87 6.32 1.90
CA ARG A 32 2.32 6.29 0.50
C ARG A 32 3.70 6.92 0.37
N THR A 33 4.65 6.36 1.09
CA THR A 33 6.02 6.86 1.22
C THR A 33 6.81 6.80 -0.08
N ASP A 34 6.36 5.99 -1.04
CA ASP A 34 6.88 5.88 -2.40
C ASP A 34 6.29 6.90 -3.40
N GLY A 35 5.41 7.80 -2.93
CA GLY A 35 4.77 8.82 -3.75
C GLY A 35 3.60 8.33 -4.61
N ALA A 36 3.07 7.12 -4.38
CA ALA A 36 1.95 6.60 -5.14
C ALA A 36 0.69 7.48 -5.05
N HIS A 37 0.13 7.86 -6.19
CA HIS A 37 -1.08 8.69 -6.30
C HIS A 37 -2.37 7.86 -6.10
N LEU A 38 -2.52 7.26 -4.93
CA LEU A 38 -3.72 6.53 -4.51
C LEU A 38 -4.67 7.47 -3.77
N PRO A 39 -6.01 7.37 -3.99
CA PRO A 39 -6.97 8.28 -3.36
C PRO A 39 -7.14 7.98 -1.88
N ALA A 40 -7.11 9.01 -1.04
CA ALA A 40 -7.51 8.90 0.36
C ALA A 40 -9.02 8.64 0.45
N GLY A 41 -9.43 7.68 1.28
CA GLY A 41 -10.86 7.45 1.60
C GLY A 41 -11.70 6.73 0.53
N ASN A 42 -11.19 6.52 -0.68
CA ASN A 42 -11.88 5.74 -1.72
C ASN A 42 -11.26 4.34 -1.83
N ARG A 43 -11.80 3.37 -1.10
CA ARG A 43 -11.26 2.01 -1.04
C ARG A 43 -11.24 1.32 -2.40
N SER A 44 -12.25 1.49 -3.24
CA SER A 44 -12.26 0.91 -4.58
C SER A 44 -11.17 1.47 -5.50
N GLY A 45 -10.68 2.67 -5.21
CA GLY A 45 -9.59 3.30 -5.96
C GLY A 45 -8.19 2.79 -5.60
N TYR A 46 -8.04 2.13 -4.44
CA TYR A 46 -6.73 1.54 -4.07
C TYR A 46 -6.75 0.02 -3.90
N VAL A 47 -7.91 -0.63 -3.86
CA VAL A 47 -8.07 -2.09 -3.85
C VAL A 47 -8.60 -2.58 -5.19
N GLY A 48 -9.61 -1.91 -5.72
CA GLY A 48 -10.37 -2.34 -6.90
C GLY A 48 -11.59 -3.19 -6.55
N THR A 49 -12.04 -3.98 -7.51
CA THR A 49 -13.23 -4.83 -7.44
C THR A 49 -12.94 -6.31 -7.63
N ALA A 50 -11.71 -6.66 -8.00
CA ALA A 50 -11.28 -8.03 -8.28
C ALA A 50 -10.71 -8.73 -7.06
N SER A 51 -10.92 -10.02 -6.97
CA SER A 51 -10.15 -10.92 -6.11
C SER A 51 -8.97 -11.53 -6.87
N ILE A 52 -7.99 -12.07 -6.14
CA ILE A 52 -6.88 -12.83 -6.73
C ILE A 52 -7.38 -14.06 -7.48
N ALA A 53 -8.48 -14.67 -7.01
CA ALA A 53 -9.08 -15.84 -7.66
C ALA A 53 -9.70 -15.51 -9.03
N ASP A 54 -10.09 -14.26 -9.28
CA ASP A 54 -10.65 -13.84 -10.58
C ASP A 54 -9.62 -13.95 -11.71
N ILE A 55 -8.32 -13.94 -11.41
CA ILE A 55 -7.26 -14.21 -12.40
C ILE A 55 -7.44 -15.58 -13.04
N ASP A 56 -7.85 -16.58 -12.26
CA ASP A 56 -7.93 -17.96 -12.74
C ASP A 56 -9.06 -18.18 -13.76
N SER A 57 -10.11 -17.37 -13.72
CA SER A 57 -11.27 -17.43 -14.63
C SER A 57 -11.30 -16.34 -15.70
N ALA A 58 -10.33 -15.43 -15.71
CA ALA A 58 -10.29 -14.34 -16.67
C ALA A 58 -10.09 -14.86 -18.11
N GLY A 59 -10.92 -14.41 -19.03
CA GLY A 59 -10.76 -14.66 -20.46
C GLY A 59 -9.73 -13.72 -21.13
N ALA A 60 -9.53 -12.53 -20.53
CA ALA A 60 -8.47 -11.59 -20.89
C ALA A 60 -7.93 -10.90 -19.65
N ILE A 61 -6.64 -10.55 -19.66
CA ILE A 61 -5.96 -9.82 -18.57
C ILE A 61 -5.23 -8.63 -19.17
N MET A 62 -5.54 -7.43 -18.68
CA MET A 62 -4.90 -6.19 -19.09
C MET A 62 -3.97 -5.71 -17.97
N LEU A 63 -2.67 -5.68 -18.27
CA LEU A 63 -1.63 -5.19 -17.36
C LEU A 63 -1.32 -3.73 -17.73
N ILE A 64 -1.49 -2.81 -16.79
CA ILE A 64 -1.22 -1.38 -16.99
C ILE A 64 -0.10 -0.95 -16.04
N GLY A 65 1.06 -0.57 -16.62
CA GLY A 65 2.22 -0.06 -15.88
C GLY A 65 2.69 -1.00 -14.77
N CYS A 66 2.64 -2.31 -14.99
CA CYS A 66 3.13 -3.29 -14.05
C CYS A 66 3.97 -4.39 -14.70
N ASN A 67 4.96 -4.87 -13.95
CA ASN A 67 5.69 -6.09 -14.27
C ASN A 67 5.38 -7.15 -13.19
N PRO A 68 4.34 -7.97 -13.37
CA PRO A 68 3.95 -8.93 -12.34
C PRO A 68 5.00 -10.01 -12.09
N ALA A 69 5.95 -10.20 -13.00
CA ALA A 69 7.08 -11.13 -12.75
C ALA A 69 8.00 -10.63 -11.63
N LEU A 70 8.13 -9.31 -11.46
CA LEU A 70 8.95 -8.69 -10.42
C LEU A 70 8.11 -8.22 -9.22
N GLU A 71 6.96 -7.58 -9.48
CA GLU A 71 6.12 -6.96 -8.45
C GLU A 71 5.27 -7.98 -7.67
N ALA A 72 4.80 -9.04 -8.35
CA ALA A 72 3.89 -10.03 -7.77
C ALA A 72 4.09 -11.43 -8.41
N PRO A 73 5.22 -12.12 -8.16
CA PRO A 73 5.56 -13.37 -8.86
C PRO A 73 4.52 -14.48 -8.70
N VAL A 74 3.85 -14.55 -7.55
CA VAL A 74 2.79 -15.54 -7.31
C VAL A 74 1.54 -15.24 -8.15
N LEU A 75 1.19 -13.94 -8.31
CA LEU A 75 0.12 -13.55 -9.21
C LEU A 75 0.52 -13.80 -10.67
N ASN A 76 1.78 -13.54 -11.04
CA ASN A 76 2.29 -13.84 -12.38
C ASN A 76 2.17 -15.33 -12.73
N ALA A 77 2.42 -16.22 -11.77
CA ALA A 77 2.21 -17.66 -11.96
C ALA A 77 0.72 -17.99 -12.24
N ARG A 78 -0.24 -17.31 -11.58
CA ARG A 78 -1.68 -17.45 -11.86
C ARG A 78 -2.04 -16.89 -13.23
N ILE A 79 -1.52 -15.71 -13.61
CA ILE A 79 -1.71 -15.12 -14.94
C ILE A 79 -1.20 -16.06 -16.03
N ARG A 80 0.00 -16.63 -15.83
CA ARG A 80 0.54 -17.66 -16.74
C ARG A 80 -0.36 -18.89 -16.82
N GLY A 81 -0.94 -19.31 -15.70
CA GLY A 81 -1.93 -20.40 -15.67
C GLY A 81 -3.19 -20.07 -16.47
N ALA A 82 -3.73 -18.85 -16.36
CA ALA A 82 -4.87 -18.39 -17.16
C ALA A 82 -4.50 -18.33 -18.65
N TRP A 83 -3.34 -17.75 -18.99
CA TRP A 83 -2.82 -17.72 -20.36
C TRP A 83 -2.69 -19.12 -20.97
N SER A 84 -2.18 -20.09 -20.23
CA SER A 84 -2.05 -21.47 -20.70
C SER A 84 -3.40 -22.17 -20.97
N ARG A 85 -4.48 -21.64 -20.39
CA ARG A 85 -5.87 -22.08 -20.64
C ARG A 85 -6.55 -21.28 -21.76
N GLY A 86 -5.83 -20.35 -22.38
CA GLY A 86 -6.30 -19.56 -23.51
C GLY A 86 -6.68 -18.11 -23.21
N ALA A 87 -6.49 -17.62 -22.00
CA ALA A 87 -6.68 -16.21 -21.70
C ALA A 87 -5.70 -15.34 -22.50
N LYS A 88 -6.19 -14.22 -23.04
CA LYS A 88 -5.36 -13.23 -23.72
C LYS A 88 -4.74 -12.28 -22.70
N VAL A 89 -3.46 -11.94 -22.89
CA VAL A 89 -2.78 -10.95 -22.02
C VAL A 89 -2.38 -9.75 -22.86
N GLY A 90 -2.77 -8.55 -22.43
CA GLY A 90 -2.36 -7.27 -23.00
C GLY A 90 -1.51 -6.49 -22.03
N VAL A 91 -0.53 -5.73 -22.52
CA VAL A 91 0.35 -4.87 -21.71
C VAL A 91 0.34 -3.46 -22.26
N VAL A 92 0.01 -2.48 -21.40
CA VAL A 92 0.23 -1.06 -21.60
C VAL A 92 1.31 -0.61 -20.61
N GLY A 93 2.43 -0.15 -21.13
CA GLY A 93 3.64 0.19 -20.37
C GLY A 93 4.88 -0.33 -21.06
N GLU A 94 6.00 -0.35 -20.39
CA GLU A 94 7.24 -0.91 -20.94
C GLU A 94 7.09 -2.39 -21.28
N ALA A 95 7.77 -2.83 -22.32
CA ALA A 95 7.83 -4.24 -22.67
C ALA A 95 8.59 -5.02 -21.61
N VAL A 96 8.00 -6.11 -21.13
CA VAL A 96 8.51 -6.91 -20.01
C VAL A 96 8.63 -8.39 -20.40
N ASP A 97 9.55 -9.11 -19.77
CA ASP A 97 9.65 -10.56 -19.92
C ASP A 97 8.74 -11.25 -18.88
N LEU A 98 7.61 -11.80 -19.38
CA LEU A 98 6.62 -12.50 -18.54
C LEU A 98 6.72 -14.03 -18.62
N THR A 99 7.65 -14.57 -19.46
CA THR A 99 7.79 -16.00 -19.76
C THR A 99 6.59 -16.63 -20.49
N TYR A 100 5.67 -15.80 -21.02
CA TYR A 100 4.54 -16.17 -21.87
C TYR A 100 4.22 -15.03 -22.85
N GLU A 101 3.49 -15.33 -23.92
CA GLU A 101 3.16 -14.35 -24.96
C GLU A 101 2.08 -13.36 -24.49
N TYR A 102 2.21 -12.12 -24.91
CA TYR A 102 1.23 -11.06 -24.66
C TYR A 102 1.18 -10.08 -25.84
N PHE A 103 0.13 -9.30 -25.93
CA PHE A 103 -0.01 -8.19 -26.87
C PHE A 103 0.56 -6.91 -26.24
N HIS A 104 1.65 -6.38 -26.77
CA HIS A 104 2.16 -5.08 -26.34
C HIS A 104 1.38 -3.97 -27.04
N LEU A 105 0.62 -3.19 -26.28
CA LEU A 105 -0.32 -2.18 -26.80
C LEU A 105 0.29 -0.78 -26.85
N GLY A 106 1.49 -0.60 -26.33
CA GLY A 106 2.27 0.63 -26.34
C GLY A 106 2.81 1.00 -24.94
N SER A 107 3.81 1.89 -24.93
CA SER A 107 4.53 2.26 -23.70
C SER A 107 4.16 3.63 -23.13
N ASP A 108 3.37 4.40 -23.87
CA ASP A 108 3.05 5.78 -23.52
C ASP A 108 1.58 5.98 -23.07
N ARG A 109 1.27 7.19 -22.61
CA ARG A 109 -0.09 7.56 -22.20
C ARG A 109 -1.09 7.52 -23.37
N ALA A 110 -0.63 7.73 -24.59
CA ALA A 110 -1.49 7.64 -25.78
C ALA A 110 -2.00 6.21 -26.02
N ALA A 111 -1.23 5.19 -25.65
CA ALA A 111 -1.69 3.80 -25.68
C ALA A 111 -2.85 3.55 -24.71
N LEU A 112 -2.80 4.14 -23.51
CA LEU A 112 -3.90 4.07 -22.55
C LEU A 112 -5.14 4.83 -23.07
N ASP A 113 -4.95 5.99 -23.69
CA ASP A 113 -6.05 6.77 -24.27
C ASP A 113 -6.76 6.01 -25.40
N LYS A 114 -6.01 5.32 -26.28
CA LYS A 114 -6.57 4.45 -27.31
C LYS A 114 -7.34 3.27 -26.72
N LEU A 115 -6.79 2.66 -25.66
CA LEU A 115 -7.46 1.58 -24.96
C LEU A 115 -8.82 2.03 -24.40
N VAL A 116 -8.86 3.19 -23.74
CA VAL A 116 -10.10 3.79 -23.21
C VAL A 116 -11.07 4.15 -24.33
N ALA A 117 -10.58 4.59 -25.50
CA ALA A 117 -11.40 4.88 -26.68
C ALA A 117 -11.95 3.62 -27.40
N GLY A 118 -11.53 2.42 -27.00
CA GLY A 118 -12.00 1.16 -27.56
C GLY A 118 -11.24 0.68 -28.78
N ASP A 119 -10.11 1.29 -29.14
CA ASP A 119 -9.33 0.96 -30.34
C ASP A 119 -8.72 -0.46 -30.35
N ASN A 120 -8.76 -1.18 -29.23
CA ASN A 120 -8.24 -2.54 -29.04
C ASN A 120 -9.29 -3.52 -28.52
N SER A 121 -10.56 -3.28 -28.81
CA SER A 121 -11.71 -4.07 -28.30
C SER A 121 -11.67 -5.56 -28.68
N ASP A 122 -11.01 -5.93 -29.79
CA ASP A 122 -10.91 -7.33 -30.24
C ASP A 122 -10.06 -8.22 -29.32
N ALA A 123 -9.20 -7.61 -28.47
CA ALA A 123 -8.41 -8.34 -27.48
C ALA A 123 -9.15 -8.55 -26.15
N LEU A 124 -10.30 -7.88 -25.95
CA LEU A 124 -11.01 -7.81 -24.70
C LEU A 124 -12.31 -8.63 -24.77
N SER A 125 -12.58 -9.41 -23.78
CA SER A 125 -13.85 -10.11 -23.56
C SER A 125 -14.56 -9.51 -22.34
N ARG A 126 -15.85 -9.84 -22.15
CA ARG A 126 -16.60 -9.46 -20.94
C ARG A 126 -16.01 -10.03 -19.65
N GLU A 127 -15.07 -10.96 -19.75
CA GLU A 127 -14.35 -11.58 -18.65
C GLU A 127 -12.95 -10.97 -18.50
N THR A 128 -12.79 -9.69 -18.82
CA THR A 128 -11.50 -8.99 -18.70
C THR A 128 -11.21 -8.63 -17.25
N LEU A 129 -9.96 -8.85 -16.83
CA LEU A 129 -9.41 -8.37 -15.58
C LEU A 129 -8.35 -7.30 -15.87
N VAL A 130 -8.53 -6.11 -15.33
CA VAL A 130 -7.56 -5.01 -15.42
C VAL A 130 -6.70 -5.01 -14.15
N ILE A 131 -5.39 -5.06 -14.32
CA ILE A 131 -4.41 -5.00 -13.23
C ILE A 131 -3.54 -3.76 -13.41
N LEU A 132 -3.57 -2.84 -12.44
CA LEU A 132 -2.77 -1.62 -12.42
C LEU A 132 -1.59 -1.77 -11.46
N GLY A 133 -0.38 -1.55 -11.95
CA GLY A 133 0.85 -1.63 -11.16
C GLY A 133 1.28 -0.30 -10.55
N GLN A 134 2.19 -0.36 -9.59
CA GLN A 134 2.71 0.81 -8.89
C GLN A 134 3.53 1.73 -9.80
N GLY A 135 4.22 1.19 -10.81
CA GLY A 135 5.02 1.97 -11.74
C GLY A 135 4.21 3.05 -12.47
N ALA A 136 2.93 2.78 -12.77
CA ALA A 136 2.07 3.74 -13.45
C ALA A 136 1.57 4.89 -12.55
N ILE A 137 1.41 4.63 -11.25
CA ILE A 137 0.78 5.58 -10.31
C ILE A 137 1.78 6.38 -9.47
N ARG A 138 3.08 6.11 -9.59
CA ARG A 138 4.15 6.89 -8.94
C ARG A 138 4.58 8.12 -9.74
N GLU A 139 4.30 8.14 -11.04
CA GLU A 139 4.63 9.25 -11.91
C GLU A 139 3.75 10.48 -11.60
N ALA A 140 4.19 11.66 -12.01
CA ALA A 140 3.49 12.93 -11.73
C ALA A 140 2.02 12.97 -12.19
N ASP A 141 1.68 12.20 -13.23
CA ASP A 141 0.32 12.04 -13.76
C ASP A 141 -0.40 10.76 -13.26
N GLY A 142 0.16 10.10 -12.24
CA GLY A 142 -0.32 8.81 -11.73
C GLY A 142 -1.79 8.82 -11.33
N ALA A 143 -2.29 9.91 -10.75
CA ALA A 143 -3.72 10.05 -10.45
C ALA A 143 -4.61 10.02 -11.71
N ALA A 144 -4.16 10.63 -12.81
CA ALA A 144 -4.88 10.61 -14.08
C ALA A 144 -4.84 9.22 -14.73
N VAL A 145 -3.72 8.52 -14.59
CA VAL A 145 -3.60 7.11 -15.08
C VAL A 145 -4.54 6.20 -14.32
N LEU A 146 -4.59 6.29 -12.98
CA LEU A 146 -5.53 5.53 -12.16
C LEU A 146 -6.98 5.80 -12.58
N ALA A 147 -7.36 7.07 -12.73
CA ALA A 147 -8.71 7.45 -13.14
C ALA A 147 -9.07 6.87 -14.52
N LYS A 148 -8.15 6.91 -15.49
CA LYS A 148 -8.35 6.31 -16.82
C LYS A 148 -8.47 4.78 -16.77
N ALA A 149 -7.64 4.11 -15.97
CA ALA A 149 -7.70 2.66 -15.80
C ALA A 149 -9.02 2.21 -15.17
N MET A 150 -9.51 2.95 -14.16
CA MET A 150 -10.81 2.71 -13.55
C MET A 150 -11.95 2.96 -14.56
N ALA A 151 -11.94 4.08 -15.28
CA ALA A 151 -12.94 4.40 -16.30
C ALA A 151 -12.97 3.36 -17.42
N PHE A 152 -11.81 2.84 -17.81
CA PHE A 152 -11.71 1.73 -18.76
C PHE A 152 -12.38 0.46 -18.21
N ALA A 153 -12.06 0.09 -16.97
CA ALA A 153 -12.66 -1.09 -16.34
C ALA A 153 -14.19 -0.96 -16.22
N ASP A 154 -14.69 0.22 -15.82
CA ASP A 154 -16.13 0.50 -15.73
C ASP A 154 -16.82 0.44 -17.10
N HIS A 155 -16.22 1.08 -18.14
CA HIS A 155 -16.80 1.10 -19.48
C HIS A 155 -16.87 -0.30 -20.11
N THR A 156 -15.89 -1.15 -19.83
CA THR A 156 -15.81 -2.53 -20.35
C THR A 156 -16.46 -3.57 -19.44
N GLU A 157 -17.10 -3.14 -18.34
CA GLU A 157 -17.63 -4.04 -17.29
C GLU A 157 -16.59 -5.03 -16.77
N SER A 158 -15.32 -4.61 -16.76
CA SER A 158 -14.18 -5.42 -16.33
C SER A 158 -13.97 -5.34 -14.83
N LYS A 159 -13.43 -6.41 -14.24
CA LYS A 159 -12.91 -6.37 -12.87
C LYS A 159 -11.59 -5.60 -12.83
N PHE A 160 -11.33 -4.93 -11.71
CA PHE A 160 -10.17 -4.06 -11.53
C PHE A 160 -9.39 -4.46 -10.26
N LEU A 161 -8.08 -4.54 -10.35
CA LEU A 161 -7.17 -4.83 -9.25
C LEU A 161 -6.00 -3.84 -9.26
N VAL A 162 -5.68 -3.27 -8.10
CA VAL A 162 -4.46 -2.48 -7.90
C VAL A 162 -3.41 -3.34 -7.21
N LEU A 163 -2.23 -3.48 -7.80
CA LEU A 163 -1.10 -4.16 -7.14
C LEU A 163 -0.45 -3.22 -6.14
N HIS A 164 -0.09 -3.77 -4.98
CA HIS A 164 0.67 -3.07 -3.96
C HIS A 164 2.00 -3.77 -3.71
N SER A 165 3.10 -3.01 -3.70
CA SER A 165 4.44 -3.48 -3.36
C SER A 165 4.73 -3.44 -1.85
N ALA A 166 3.92 -2.69 -1.07
CA ALA A 166 4.04 -2.55 0.37
C ALA A 166 2.98 -3.39 1.10
N ALA A 167 3.39 -4.29 1.99
CA ALA A 167 2.47 -5.17 2.74
C ALA A 167 1.56 -4.38 3.71
N SER A 168 2.02 -3.25 4.24
CA SER A 168 1.25 -2.38 5.12
C SER A 168 0.21 -1.54 4.39
N ARG A 169 0.39 -1.24 3.10
CA ARG A 169 -0.26 -0.15 2.38
C ARG A 169 -1.78 -0.16 2.48
N VAL A 170 -2.40 -1.26 2.09
CA VAL A 170 -3.87 -1.35 2.07
C VAL A 170 -4.42 -1.17 3.48
N GLY A 171 -3.86 -1.87 4.47
CA GLY A 171 -4.31 -1.76 5.85
C GLY A 171 -4.10 -0.37 6.47
N ALA A 172 -2.98 0.28 6.18
CA ALA A 172 -2.72 1.65 6.63
C ALA A 172 -3.70 2.66 5.98
N MET A 173 -4.03 2.49 4.69
CA MET A 173 -5.06 3.27 4.02
C MET A 173 -6.46 3.00 4.59
N ASP A 174 -6.76 1.74 4.89
CA ASP A 174 -8.05 1.32 5.48
C ASP A 174 -8.30 1.97 6.86
N VAL A 175 -7.25 2.22 7.65
CA VAL A 175 -7.36 2.96 8.92
C VAL A 175 -7.20 4.47 8.75
N GLY A 176 -7.03 4.96 7.54
CA GLY A 176 -6.93 6.39 7.23
C GLY A 176 -5.57 7.01 7.57
N ALA A 177 -4.48 6.22 7.59
CA ALA A 177 -3.12 6.74 7.73
C ALA A 177 -2.63 7.36 6.42
N VAL A 178 -3.39 8.34 5.92
CA VAL A 178 -3.17 9.01 4.62
C VAL A 178 -3.48 10.50 4.74
N THR A 179 -2.72 11.30 4.04
CA THR A 179 -2.91 12.75 3.94
C THR A 179 -3.38 13.13 2.54
N GLU A 180 -4.39 13.98 2.43
CA GLU A 180 -4.79 14.54 1.14
C GLU A 180 -3.61 15.31 0.53
N GLY A 181 -3.32 15.07 -0.77
CA GLY A 181 -2.13 15.60 -1.42
C GLY A 181 -0.86 14.75 -1.23
N GLY A 182 -0.94 13.64 -0.48
CA GLY A 182 0.13 12.64 -0.36
C GLY A 182 1.31 13.10 0.50
N LEU A 183 2.46 12.45 0.26
CA LEU A 183 3.67 12.64 1.04
C LEU A 183 4.15 14.10 1.09
N ALA A 184 4.12 14.80 -0.05
CA ALA A 184 4.58 16.20 -0.11
C ALA A 184 3.74 17.11 0.80
N ALA A 185 2.41 16.96 0.76
CA ALA A 185 1.49 17.71 1.61
C ALA A 185 1.62 17.33 3.09
N ALA A 186 1.84 16.06 3.39
CA ALA A 186 2.09 15.59 4.75
C ALA A 186 3.34 16.25 5.35
N MET A 187 4.42 16.26 4.59
CA MET A 187 5.73 16.76 5.03
C MET A 187 5.85 18.30 5.04
N GLU A 188 4.91 19.03 4.43
CA GLU A 188 4.93 20.48 4.42
C GLU A 188 4.88 21.06 5.84
N GLY A 189 5.92 21.83 6.20
CA GLY A 189 6.07 22.44 7.52
C GLY A 189 6.25 21.44 8.66
N ALA A 190 6.73 20.22 8.38
CA ALA A 190 7.06 19.24 9.40
C ALA A 190 8.29 19.69 10.20
N ASP A 191 8.17 19.78 11.52
CA ASP A 191 9.26 20.05 12.47
C ASP A 191 9.61 18.82 13.32
N VAL A 192 8.70 17.87 13.43
CA VAL A 192 8.91 16.55 14.02
C VAL A 192 8.40 15.47 13.07
N VAL A 193 9.22 14.48 12.76
CA VAL A 193 8.84 13.32 11.94
C VAL A 193 8.98 12.05 12.76
N TYR A 194 7.88 11.36 12.95
CA TYR A 194 7.86 10.01 13.51
C TYR A 194 7.89 8.98 12.38
N ASN A 195 9.02 8.38 12.17
CA ASN A 195 9.26 7.41 11.10
C ASN A 195 9.09 5.97 11.62
N LEU A 196 7.97 5.34 11.33
CA LEU A 196 7.68 3.94 11.67
C LEU A 196 8.16 3.01 10.53
N GLY A 197 9.47 2.76 10.48
CA GLY A 197 10.07 1.81 9.53
C GLY A 197 9.93 2.20 8.06
N ALA A 198 9.83 3.50 7.74
CA ALA A 198 9.85 3.98 6.35
C ALA A 198 11.30 4.31 5.94
N ASP A 199 12.06 3.29 5.56
CA ASP A 199 13.49 3.39 5.28
C ASP A 199 13.81 3.95 3.90
N GLU A 200 12.88 3.89 2.97
CA GLU A 200 13.06 4.29 1.57
C GLU A 200 12.88 5.81 1.33
N ILE A 201 12.47 6.55 2.37
CA ILE A 201 12.22 7.98 2.26
C ILE A 201 13.44 8.80 2.67
N GLU A 202 13.70 9.90 1.93
CA GLU A 202 14.66 10.91 2.32
C GLU A 202 13.96 12.00 3.14
N ILE A 203 14.36 12.13 4.42
CA ILE A 203 13.90 13.20 5.29
C ILE A 203 15.00 14.27 5.32
N GLY A 204 14.69 15.47 4.84
CA GLY A 204 15.60 16.60 4.80
C GLY A 204 16.04 17.10 6.18
N ASP A 205 17.01 17.99 6.18
CA ASP A 205 17.48 18.67 7.39
C ASP A 205 16.39 19.61 7.94
N GLY A 206 16.41 19.81 9.26
CA GLY A 206 15.54 20.79 9.94
C GLY A 206 14.39 20.18 10.73
N ALA A 207 13.95 18.96 10.43
CA ALA A 207 13.00 18.23 11.28
C ALA A 207 13.73 17.38 12.34
N PHE A 208 13.17 17.32 13.53
CA PHE A 208 13.56 16.33 14.54
C PHE A 208 12.95 14.97 14.17
N VAL A 209 13.79 13.94 14.00
CA VAL A 209 13.37 12.64 13.50
C VAL A 209 13.44 11.57 14.59
N ILE A 210 12.30 10.96 14.86
CA ILE A 210 12.19 9.77 15.71
C ILE A 210 12.01 8.58 14.76
N TYR A 211 12.94 7.64 14.78
CA TYR A 211 12.83 6.39 14.02
C TYR A 211 12.43 5.25 14.95
N GLN A 212 11.38 4.53 14.57
CA GLN A 212 10.99 3.28 15.21
C GLN A 212 11.07 2.16 14.20
N GLY A 213 11.93 1.19 14.42
CA GLY A 213 12.13 0.07 13.50
C GLY A 213 13.02 -1.01 14.08
N SER A 214 13.19 -2.08 13.31
CA SER A 214 13.91 -3.30 13.72
C SER A 214 15.32 -3.41 13.16
N HIS A 215 15.69 -2.57 12.19
CA HIS A 215 16.99 -2.61 11.48
C HIS A 215 17.62 -1.22 11.42
N GLY A 216 18.96 -1.20 11.29
CA GLY A 216 19.74 0.03 11.20
C GLY A 216 19.87 0.57 9.77
N ASP A 217 18.75 0.67 9.06
CA ASP A 217 18.68 1.14 7.67
C ASP A 217 18.71 2.67 7.55
N ARG A 218 18.41 3.21 6.36
CA ARG A 218 18.52 4.65 6.05
C ARG A 218 17.73 5.53 7.02
N GLY A 219 16.52 5.09 7.39
CA GLY A 219 15.68 5.81 8.36
C GLY A 219 16.35 5.96 9.73
N ALA A 220 17.03 4.92 10.23
CA ALA A 220 17.78 4.98 11.48
C ALA A 220 18.99 5.92 11.39
N HIS A 221 19.70 5.96 10.26
CA HIS A 221 20.86 6.84 10.07
C HIS A 221 20.49 8.33 10.08
N ARG A 222 19.26 8.68 9.67
CA ARG A 222 18.77 10.08 9.69
C ARG A 222 18.20 10.49 11.05
N ALA A 223 17.91 9.53 11.92
CA ALA A 223 17.17 9.78 13.15
C ALA A 223 18.01 10.50 14.22
N ASP A 224 17.34 11.41 14.95
CA ASP A 224 17.85 12.02 16.18
C ASP A 224 17.61 11.10 17.40
N VAL A 225 16.54 10.27 17.35
CA VAL A 225 16.20 9.26 18.36
C VAL A 225 15.78 7.96 17.66
N ILE A 226 16.28 6.84 18.16
CA ILE A 226 15.91 5.50 17.69
C ILE A 226 15.18 4.75 18.81
N LEU A 227 14.00 4.24 18.49
CA LEU A 227 13.21 3.36 19.35
C LEU A 227 13.20 1.95 18.76
N PRO A 228 13.76 0.94 19.43
CA PRO A 228 13.86 -0.41 18.90
C PRO A 228 12.47 -1.07 18.86
N GLY A 229 11.93 -1.23 17.65
CA GLY A 229 10.68 -1.91 17.36
C GLY A 229 10.89 -3.38 16.96
N ALA A 230 9.85 -4.20 17.13
CA ALA A 230 9.82 -5.57 16.67
C ALA A 230 9.74 -5.62 15.14
N ALA A 231 10.39 -6.61 14.52
CA ALA A 231 10.15 -6.95 13.14
C ALA A 231 8.76 -7.60 12.96
N TYR A 232 8.22 -7.58 11.74
CA TYR A 232 6.89 -8.16 11.44
C TYR A 232 6.75 -9.65 11.81
N THR A 233 7.87 -10.39 11.93
CA THR A 233 7.90 -11.78 12.39
C THR A 233 7.97 -11.93 13.91
N GLU A 234 8.19 -10.85 14.63
CA GLU A 234 8.42 -10.80 16.08
C GLU A 234 7.24 -10.21 16.86
N GLU A 235 6.19 -9.81 16.16
CA GLU A 235 4.93 -9.34 16.74
C GLU A 235 3.72 -9.99 16.06
N ASN A 236 2.55 -9.95 16.72
CA ASN A 236 1.30 -10.31 16.09
C ASN A 236 0.74 -9.09 15.36
N GLY A 237 0.46 -9.22 14.09
CA GLY A 237 0.01 -8.11 13.26
C GLY A 237 -1.10 -8.47 12.29
N LEU A 238 -2.00 -7.53 12.04
CA LEU A 238 -2.97 -7.59 10.96
C LEU A 238 -2.37 -6.95 9.73
N PHE A 239 -2.51 -7.59 8.59
CA PHE A 239 -2.16 -7.07 7.26
C PHE A 239 -3.34 -7.22 6.33
N VAL A 240 -3.50 -6.30 5.39
CA VAL A 240 -4.55 -6.37 4.37
C VAL A 240 -3.86 -6.53 3.02
N ASN A 241 -4.18 -7.61 2.32
CA ASN A 241 -3.55 -7.91 1.04
C ASN A 241 -4.09 -7.03 -0.10
N THR A 242 -3.53 -7.18 -1.30
CA THR A 242 -3.86 -6.37 -2.48
C THR A 242 -5.32 -6.46 -2.93
N GLU A 243 -6.03 -7.56 -2.60
CA GLU A 243 -7.48 -7.71 -2.86
C GLU A 243 -8.36 -7.20 -1.69
N GLY A 244 -7.75 -6.55 -0.68
CA GLY A 244 -8.47 -5.99 0.46
C GLY A 244 -8.89 -7.01 1.52
N ARG A 245 -8.28 -8.20 1.55
CA ARG A 245 -8.57 -9.23 2.55
C ARG A 245 -7.68 -9.08 3.79
N PRO A 246 -8.26 -8.87 4.99
CA PRO A 246 -7.50 -8.90 6.24
C PRO A 246 -6.92 -10.29 6.51
N GLN A 247 -5.66 -10.31 6.95
CA GLN A 247 -4.92 -11.53 7.26
C GLN A 247 -4.12 -11.33 8.54
N LEU A 248 -4.29 -12.24 9.49
CA LEU A 248 -3.55 -12.21 10.76
C LEU A 248 -2.21 -12.93 10.60
N ALA A 249 -1.12 -12.20 10.82
CA ALA A 249 0.22 -12.75 10.98
C ALA A 249 0.48 -13.03 12.46
N LEU A 250 0.77 -14.28 12.77
CA LEU A 250 1.14 -14.68 14.13
C LEU A 250 2.65 -14.54 14.32
N ARG A 251 3.05 -14.08 15.49
CA ARG A 251 4.45 -13.96 15.88
C ARG A 251 5.15 -15.32 15.76
N ALA A 252 6.25 -15.36 15.01
CA ALA A 252 7.09 -16.54 14.83
C ALA A 252 8.27 -16.59 15.82
N GLY A 253 8.75 -15.42 16.29
CA GLY A 253 9.86 -15.28 17.20
C GLY A 253 9.61 -14.20 18.25
N PHE A 254 10.62 -13.90 19.05
CA PHE A 254 10.58 -12.81 20.02
C PHE A 254 11.54 -11.72 19.58
N ALA A 255 11.14 -10.47 19.77
CA ALA A 255 12.00 -9.33 19.52
C ALA A 255 13.26 -9.40 20.41
N PRO A 256 14.45 -9.14 19.85
CA PRO A 256 15.72 -9.22 20.60
C PRO A 256 15.92 -8.02 21.52
N GLY A 257 16.67 -8.24 22.59
CA GLY A 257 17.11 -7.18 23.50
C GLY A 257 15.95 -6.39 24.11
N GLU A 258 15.95 -5.07 23.91
CA GLU A 258 14.95 -4.15 24.44
C GLU A 258 13.82 -3.84 23.44
N ALA A 259 13.85 -4.42 22.24
CA ALA A 259 12.82 -4.19 21.25
C ALA A 259 11.44 -4.65 21.72
N LYS A 260 10.42 -3.88 21.37
CA LYS A 260 9.03 -4.09 21.78
C LYS A 260 8.10 -4.10 20.56
N GLU A 261 6.91 -4.69 20.74
CA GLU A 261 5.84 -4.60 19.73
C GLU A 261 5.58 -3.13 19.37
N ASN A 262 5.46 -2.84 18.09
CA ASN A 262 5.42 -1.45 17.59
C ASN A 262 4.28 -0.62 18.19
N TRP A 263 3.08 -1.18 18.30
CA TRP A 263 1.95 -0.49 18.91
C TRP A 263 2.18 -0.17 20.40
N ALA A 264 2.94 -1.02 21.13
CA ALA A 264 3.20 -0.85 22.55
C ALA A 264 4.15 0.31 22.83
N ILE A 265 5.13 0.54 21.95
CA ILE A 265 6.02 1.72 22.02
C ILE A 265 5.19 3.00 21.85
N LEU A 266 4.34 3.06 20.82
CA LEU A 266 3.46 4.21 20.57
C LEU A 266 2.51 4.45 21.74
N ARG A 267 1.95 3.38 22.31
CA ARG A 267 1.11 3.46 23.48
C ARG A 267 1.87 4.01 24.71
N ALA A 268 3.09 3.57 24.95
CA ALA A 268 3.92 4.08 26.03
C ALA A 268 4.25 5.56 25.83
N LEU A 269 4.71 5.93 24.64
CA LEU A 269 5.01 7.32 24.28
C LEU A 269 3.80 8.25 24.47
N SER A 270 2.60 7.79 24.13
CA SER A 270 1.36 8.57 24.31
C SER A 270 1.10 8.94 25.78
N GLY A 271 1.55 8.12 26.72
CA GLY A 271 1.47 8.41 28.14
C GLY A 271 2.42 9.53 28.58
N GLU A 272 3.64 9.56 28.03
CA GLU A 272 4.62 10.61 28.29
C GLU A 272 4.22 11.96 27.70
N LEU A 273 3.46 11.93 26.61
CA LEU A 273 2.94 13.14 25.94
C LEU A 273 1.61 13.63 26.56
N GLU A 274 1.18 13.07 27.68
CA GLU A 274 -0.12 13.38 28.33
C GLU A 274 -1.34 13.22 27.39
N ALA A 275 -1.18 12.45 26.31
CA ALA A 275 -2.19 12.17 25.28
C ALA A 275 -2.46 10.67 25.16
N LYS A 276 -2.67 10.02 26.30
CA LYS A 276 -2.76 8.57 26.44
C LYS A 276 -3.78 7.93 25.52
N LEU A 277 -3.28 7.04 24.62
CA LEU A 277 -4.13 6.21 23.79
C LEU A 277 -5.01 5.26 24.63
N PRO A 278 -6.29 5.06 24.27
CA PRO A 278 -7.30 4.46 25.15
C PRO A 278 -7.28 2.92 25.18
N TYR A 279 -6.14 2.30 24.99
CA TYR A 279 -5.98 0.83 25.01
C TYR A 279 -4.66 0.43 25.68
N ASP A 280 -4.73 -0.55 26.59
CA ASP A 280 -3.57 -1.09 27.34
C ASP A 280 -3.22 -2.54 26.93
N SER A 281 -3.90 -3.07 25.89
CA SER A 281 -3.62 -4.39 25.34
C SER A 281 -3.92 -4.46 23.85
N LEU A 282 -3.27 -5.39 23.13
CA LEU A 282 -3.52 -5.64 21.71
C LEU A 282 -5.01 -5.96 21.42
N ALA A 283 -5.68 -6.65 22.34
CA ALA A 283 -7.11 -6.95 22.21
C ALA A 283 -7.98 -5.68 22.24
N GLN A 284 -7.67 -4.74 23.15
CA GLN A 284 -8.38 -3.45 23.22
C GLN A 284 -8.08 -2.58 22.00
N LEU A 285 -6.82 -2.56 21.55
CA LEU A 285 -6.42 -1.86 20.33
C LEU A 285 -7.21 -2.40 19.11
N ARG A 286 -7.29 -3.73 18.94
CA ARG A 286 -8.07 -4.35 17.86
C ARG A 286 -9.56 -4.05 17.96
N GLN A 287 -10.13 -3.95 19.16
CA GLN A 287 -11.53 -3.50 19.32
C GLN A 287 -11.71 -2.06 18.82
N ALA A 288 -10.79 -1.16 19.16
CA ALA A 288 -10.81 0.23 18.67
C ALA A 288 -10.64 0.27 17.13
N LEU A 289 -9.72 -0.51 16.59
CA LEU A 289 -9.44 -0.63 15.17
C LEU A 289 -10.66 -1.13 14.38
N VAL A 290 -11.31 -2.22 14.81
CA VAL A 290 -12.52 -2.75 14.17
C VAL A 290 -13.70 -1.76 14.28
N LYS A 291 -13.78 -0.99 15.35
CA LYS A 291 -14.79 0.08 15.48
C LYS A 291 -14.56 1.21 14.47
N ALA A 292 -13.29 1.56 14.20
CA ALA A 292 -12.93 2.57 13.20
C ALA A 292 -13.05 2.03 11.75
N GLY A 293 -12.72 0.76 11.52
CA GLY A 293 -12.76 0.07 10.23
C GLY A 293 -13.46 -1.30 10.31
N PRO A 294 -14.81 -1.38 10.28
CA PRO A 294 -15.54 -2.63 10.47
C PRO A 294 -15.18 -3.74 9.46
N HIS A 295 -14.67 -3.40 8.30
CA HIS A 295 -14.21 -4.35 7.27
C HIS A 295 -12.89 -5.05 7.62
N LEU A 296 -12.25 -4.67 8.74
CA LEU A 296 -11.04 -5.29 9.27
C LEU A 296 -11.32 -6.40 10.31
N ALA A 297 -12.60 -6.71 10.54
CA ALA A 297 -13.05 -7.72 11.50
C ALA A 297 -12.80 -9.16 11.04
#